data_66c700167359def5ba86927c97c48aa6
#
_entry.id   66c700167359def5ba86927c97c48aa6
#
_cell.length_a   1.000
_cell.length_b   1.000
_cell.length_c   1.000
_cell.angle_alpha   90.00
_cell.angle_beta   90.00
_cell.angle_gamma   90.00
#
_symmetry.space_group_name_H-M   'P 1'
#
loop_
_entity.id
_entity.type
_entity.pdbx_description
1 polymer ?
#
loop_
_entity_poly.entity_id
_entity_poly.type
_entity_poly.pdbx_seq_one_letter_code
_entity_poly.pdbx_strand_id
1 'polypeptide(L)'
;MVPFWAIWPFETMIIPKKHQQNISTLVGKEREDFAEAILVITKTYDKLFECSFPYSSGIHQAPTDNKNNQHWHWHMSFYPPLLRSATVKKFMVGYEMFGMPQRDITPEQAALKLKALI
;
A
#
# COMPACT_ATOMS: atom_id res chain seq x y z
N MET A 1 2.26 -2.92 -6.18
CA MET A 1 2.35 -1.81 -7.17
C MET A 1 2.30 -0.47 -6.46
N VAL A 2 2.86 0.60 -7.06
CA VAL A 2 2.53 1.98 -6.67
C VAL A 2 1.36 2.40 -7.56
N PRO A 3 0.20 2.79 -6.99
CA PRO A 3 -0.92 3.25 -7.78
C PRO A 3 -0.57 4.53 -8.55
N PHE A 4 -1.04 4.65 -9.79
CA PHE A 4 -0.84 5.88 -10.59
C PHE A 4 -1.42 7.13 -9.91
N TRP A 5 -2.52 6.95 -9.20
CA TRP A 5 -3.20 7.99 -8.43
C TRP A 5 -2.69 8.15 -7.00
N ALA A 6 -1.61 7.46 -6.61
CA ALA A 6 -1.05 7.56 -5.27
C ALA A 6 -0.73 9.02 -4.93
N ILE A 7 -1.23 9.47 -3.80
CA ILE A 7 -1.05 10.83 -3.29
C ILE A 7 -0.01 10.82 -2.18
N TRP A 8 -0.05 9.78 -1.33
CA TRP A 8 0.89 9.63 -0.23
C TRP A 8 2.23 9.11 -0.72
N PRO A 9 3.37 9.75 -0.36
CA PRO A 9 4.69 9.28 -0.77
C PRO A 9 4.96 7.84 -0.35
N PHE A 10 5.45 7.03 -1.28
CA PHE A 10 5.68 5.59 -1.13
C PHE A 10 4.43 4.77 -0.78
N GLU A 11 3.24 5.33 -0.99
CA GLU A 11 2.01 4.55 -0.95
C GLU A 11 2.11 3.37 -1.92
N THR A 12 1.81 2.17 -1.43
CA THR A 12 1.80 0.96 -2.26
C THR A 12 0.52 0.16 -2.04
N MET A 13 0.24 -0.70 -3.00
CA MET A 13 -0.94 -1.55 -2.98
C MET A 13 -0.58 -2.97 -3.42
N ILE A 14 -1.07 -3.96 -2.67
CA ILE A 14 -1.15 -5.36 -3.10
C ILE A 14 -2.57 -5.61 -3.57
N ILE A 15 -2.70 -6.09 -4.81
CA ILE A 15 -3.99 -6.40 -5.43
C ILE A 15 -3.86 -7.73 -6.19
N PRO A 16 -4.79 -8.68 -6.03
CA PRO A 16 -4.75 -9.93 -6.78
C PRO A 16 -4.99 -9.68 -8.28
N LYS A 17 -4.33 -10.46 -9.14
CA LYS A 17 -4.56 -10.39 -10.59
C LYS A 17 -5.92 -10.96 -10.99
N LYS A 18 -6.38 -11.99 -10.26
CA LYS A 18 -7.71 -12.58 -10.44
C LYS A 18 -8.72 -11.78 -9.62
N HIS A 19 -9.84 -11.44 -10.23
CA HIS A 19 -10.90 -10.72 -9.55
C HIS A 19 -11.44 -11.52 -8.35
N GLN A 20 -11.40 -10.92 -7.17
CA GLN A 20 -11.87 -11.49 -5.91
C GLN A 20 -12.43 -10.38 -5.03
N GLN A 21 -13.62 -10.60 -4.48
CA GLN A 21 -14.30 -9.60 -3.66
C GLN A 21 -13.76 -9.53 -2.22
N ASN A 22 -13.31 -10.67 -1.69
CA ASN A 22 -12.95 -10.81 -0.28
C ASN A 22 -11.66 -11.61 -0.12
N ILE A 23 -10.91 -11.28 0.92
CA ILE A 23 -9.71 -12.02 1.30
C ILE A 23 -10.03 -13.47 1.75
N SER A 24 -11.23 -13.70 2.26
CA SER A 24 -11.67 -15.04 2.69
C SER A 24 -11.74 -16.07 1.56
N THR A 25 -11.79 -15.61 0.31
CA THR A 25 -11.82 -16.48 -0.87
C THR A 25 -10.46 -16.99 -1.31
N LEU A 26 -9.37 -16.48 -0.72
CA LEU A 26 -8.01 -16.92 -1.01
C LEU A 26 -7.83 -18.41 -0.64
N VAL A 27 -7.26 -19.17 -1.55
CA VAL A 27 -6.98 -20.60 -1.36
C VAL A 27 -5.48 -20.89 -1.47
N GLY A 28 -5.00 -21.93 -0.79
CA GLY A 28 -3.69 -22.54 -0.91
C GLY A 28 -2.58 -21.58 -1.37
N LYS A 29 -2.17 -21.72 -2.61
CA LYS A 29 -1.09 -20.95 -3.23
C LYS A 29 -1.34 -19.41 -3.23
N GLU A 30 -2.59 -18.97 -3.36
CA GLU A 30 -2.91 -17.53 -3.33
C GLU A 30 -2.61 -16.91 -1.97
N ARG A 31 -2.76 -17.66 -0.87
CA ARG A 31 -2.38 -17.19 0.50
C ARG A 31 -0.87 -17.09 0.66
N GLU A 32 -0.14 -18.06 0.13
CA GLU A 32 1.33 -18.04 0.14
C GLU A 32 1.85 -16.86 -0.67
N ASP A 33 1.34 -16.65 -1.89
CA ASP A 33 1.71 -15.55 -2.77
C ASP A 33 1.40 -14.18 -2.12
N PHE A 34 0.27 -14.08 -1.41
CA PHE A 34 -0.07 -12.87 -0.67
C PHE A 34 0.90 -12.63 0.49
N ALA A 35 1.23 -13.66 1.26
CA ALA A 35 2.21 -13.55 2.35
C ALA A 35 3.61 -13.17 1.81
N GLU A 36 4.03 -13.75 0.68
CA GLU A 36 5.28 -13.38 0.02
C GLU A 36 5.26 -11.93 -0.45
N ALA A 37 4.16 -11.46 -1.04
CA ALA A 37 4.01 -10.07 -1.47
C ALA A 37 4.13 -9.08 -0.29
N ILE A 38 3.54 -9.40 0.87
CA ILE A 38 3.70 -8.61 2.10
C ILE A 38 5.17 -8.59 2.53
N LEU A 39 5.82 -9.75 2.53
CA LEU A 39 7.23 -9.86 2.92
C LEU A 39 8.14 -9.04 2.00
N VAL A 40 7.91 -9.09 0.69
CA VAL A 40 8.68 -8.31 -0.28
C VAL A 40 8.50 -6.82 -0.02
N ILE A 41 7.27 -6.32 0.11
CA ILE A 41 7.05 -4.88 0.28
C ILE A 41 7.60 -4.35 1.61
N THR A 42 7.46 -5.09 2.70
CA THR A 42 7.96 -4.67 4.01
C THR A 42 9.49 -4.65 4.04
N LYS A 43 10.16 -5.67 3.48
CA LYS A 43 11.62 -5.67 3.32
C LYS A 43 12.11 -4.54 2.41
N THR A 44 11.36 -4.21 1.37
CA THR A 44 11.70 -3.10 0.48
C THR A 44 11.61 -1.77 1.21
N TYR A 45 10.59 -1.59 2.04
CA TYR A 45 10.46 -0.41 2.89
C TYR A 45 11.62 -0.28 3.87
N ASP A 46 12.04 -1.36 4.53
CA ASP A 46 13.17 -1.34 5.46
C ASP A 46 14.48 -0.93 4.75
N LYS A 47 14.68 -1.36 3.50
CA LYS A 47 15.85 -0.96 2.70
C LYS A 47 15.80 0.51 2.25
N LEU A 48 14.61 1.11 2.11
CA LEU A 48 14.45 2.44 1.52
C LEU A 48 15.20 3.52 2.28
N PHE A 49 15.22 3.44 3.61
CA PHE A 49 15.95 4.36 4.49
C PHE A 49 16.83 3.62 5.50
N GLU A 50 17.15 2.36 5.24
CA GLU A 50 18.00 1.50 6.07
C GLU A 50 17.58 1.47 7.56
N CYS A 51 16.28 1.38 7.77
CA CYS A 51 15.68 1.33 9.11
C CYS A 51 14.41 0.48 9.12
N SER A 52 13.97 0.07 10.31
CA SER A 52 12.62 -0.48 10.48
C SER A 52 11.60 0.58 10.08
N PHE A 53 10.97 0.38 8.92
CA PHE A 53 10.15 1.38 8.26
C PHE A 53 8.70 1.32 8.78
N PRO A 54 8.21 2.34 9.48
CA PRO A 54 6.84 2.36 9.96
C PRO A 54 5.86 2.54 8.80
N TYR A 55 4.70 1.89 8.89
CA TYR A 55 3.59 2.08 7.96
C TYR A 55 2.26 1.80 8.65
N SER A 56 1.20 2.40 8.13
CA SER A 56 -0.16 1.97 8.36
C SER A 56 -0.61 1.14 7.17
N SER A 57 -1.35 0.08 7.41
CA SER A 57 -1.89 -0.74 6.34
C SER A 57 -3.32 -1.18 6.64
N GLY A 58 -4.08 -1.45 5.59
CA GLY A 58 -5.44 -1.94 5.71
C GLY A 58 -5.88 -2.70 4.48
N ILE A 59 -6.79 -3.65 4.70
CA ILE A 59 -7.42 -4.41 3.62
C ILE A 59 -8.78 -3.80 3.34
N HIS A 60 -9.00 -3.45 2.09
CA HIS A 60 -10.28 -3.02 1.55
C HIS A 60 -10.90 -4.19 0.80
N GLN A 61 -12.11 -4.56 1.18
CA GLN A 61 -12.84 -5.68 0.57
C GLN A 61 -14.34 -5.36 0.51
N ALA A 62 -15.11 -6.21 -0.16
CA ALA A 62 -16.56 -6.04 -0.27
C ALA A 62 -17.21 -5.92 1.11
N PRO A 63 -18.20 -5.01 1.27
CA PRO A 63 -19.00 -4.92 2.48
C PRO A 63 -19.74 -6.23 2.80
N THR A 64 -19.97 -6.49 4.09
CA THR A 64 -20.72 -7.65 4.58
C THR A 64 -22.20 -7.35 4.76
N ASP A 65 -22.78 -6.61 3.80
CA ASP A 65 -24.15 -6.10 3.84
C ASP A 65 -25.19 -6.98 3.13
N ASN A 66 -24.79 -8.19 2.72
CA ASN A 66 -25.59 -9.16 1.96
C ASN A 66 -26.11 -8.65 0.61
N LYS A 67 -25.51 -7.58 0.06
CA LYS A 67 -25.82 -7.06 -1.27
C LYS A 67 -24.91 -7.67 -2.33
N ASN A 68 -25.29 -7.47 -3.60
CA ASN A 68 -24.44 -7.81 -4.71
C ASN A 68 -23.30 -6.78 -4.85
N ASN A 69 -22.12 -7.16 -4.36
CA ASN A 69 -20.92 -6.33 -4.37
C ASN A 69 -19.89 -6.79 -5.42
N GLN A 70 -20.35 -7.32 -6.57
CA GLN A 70 -19.48 -7.88 -7.62
C GLN A 70 -18.45 -6.89 -8.19
N HIS A 71 -18.68 -5.60 -8.07
CA HIS A 71 -17.76 -4.55 -8.50
C HIS A 71 -16.56 -4.39 -7.56
N TRP A 72 -16.65 -4.93 -6.34
CA TRP A 72 -15.52 -4.88 -5.41
C TRP A 72 -14.41 -5.82 -5.82
N HIS A 73 -13.18 -5.34 -5.64
CA HIS A 73 -11.95 -6.10 -5.80
C HIS A 73 -11.07 -5.83 -4.60
N TRP A 74 -10.83 -6.84 -3.77
CA TRP A 74 -10.08 -6.61 -2.55
C TRP A 74 -8.64 -6.19 -2.85
N HIS A 75 -8.08 -5.34 -2.00
CA HIS A 75 -6.70 -4.90 -2.06
C HIS A 75 -6.20 -4.53 -0.67
N MET A 76 -4.88 -4.57 -0.48
CA MET A 76 -4.23 -4.11 0.73
C MET A 76 -3.38 -2.89 0.40
N SER A 77 -3.64 -1.78 1.10
CA SER A 77 -2.90 -0.54 0.94
C SER A 77 -1.93 -0.32 2.09
N PHE A 78 -0.80 0.30 1.79
CA PHE A 78 0.25 0.68 2.74
C PHE A 78 0.50 2.18 2.65
N TYR A 79 0.52 2.84 3.80
CA TYR A 79 0.72 4.29 3.94
C TYR A 79 1.87 4.55 4.91
N PRO A 80 3.10 4.67 4.42
CA PRO A 80 4.25 4.95 5.27
C PRO A 80 4.37 6.44 5.59
N PRO A 81 4.75 6.83 6.84
CA PRO A 81 4.93 8.23 7.21
C PRO A 81 6.32 8.80 6.88
N LEU A 82 7.29 7.95 6.50
CA LEU A 82 8.63 8.41 6.15
C LEU A 82 8.70 8.84 4.69
N LEU A 83 9.15 10.06 4.43
CA LEU A 83 9.16 10.65 3.09
C LEU A 83 10.55 10.89 2.54
N ARG A 84 11.50 11.32 3.39
CA ARG A 84 12.81 11.82 2.98
C ARG A 84 13.96 11.11 3.66
N SER A 85 13.76 10.70 4.90
CA SER A 85 14.78 10.03 5.72
C SER A 85 14.12 9.25 6.86
N ALA A 86 14.91 8.44 7.56
CA ALA A 86 14.46 7.71 8.74
C ALA A 86 14.01 8.62 9.90
N THR A 87 14.47 9.85 9.94
CA THR A 87 14.18 10.81 11.02
C THR A 87 13.06 11.78 10.70
N VAL A 88 12.76 12.01 9.41
CA VAL A 88 11.72 12.95 8.98
C VAL A 88 10.43 12.17 8.75
N LYS A 89 9.57 12.18 9.75
CA LYS A 89 8.23 11.59 9.69
C LYS A 89 7.20 12.65 9.32
N LYS A 90 6.25 12.29 8.48
CA LYS A 90 5.11 13.13 8.16
C LYS A 90 3.83 12.32 8.37
N PHE A 91 2.91 12.89 9.13
CA PHE A 91 1.62 12.27 9.40
C PHE A 91 0.51 13.06 8.69
N MET A 92 -0.60 12.41 8.37
CA MET A 92 -1.82 13.10 7.99
C MET A 92 -2.30 13.93 9.18
N VAL A 93 -2.31 15.25 8.99
CA VAL A 93 -2.81 16.19 9.98
C VAL A 93 -3.79 17.17 9.32
N GLY A 94 -4.08 18.28 9.96
CA GLY A 94 -5.16 19.19 9.55
C GLY A 94 -5.19 19.56 8.07
N TYR A 95 -4.06 19.94 7.47
CA TYR A 95 -4.02 20.32 6.05
C TYR A 95 -4.38 19.17 5.12
N GLU A 96 -3.78 18.00 5.32
CA GLU A 96 -4.01 16.81 4.49
C GLU A 96 -5.43 16.23 4.69
N MET A 97 -5.99 16.37 5.89
CA MET A 97 -7.34 15.86 6.22
C MET A 97 -8.45 16.76 5.68
N PHE A 98 -8.24 18.08 5.68
CA PHE A 98 -9.29 19.07 5.36
C PHE A 98 -9.03 19.86 4.08
N GLY A 99 -7.82 19.84 3.56
CA GLY A 99 -7.41 20.50 2.34
C GLY A 99 -7.02 19.51 1.25
N MET A 100 -5.75 19.51 0.90
CA MET A 100 -5.18 18.61 -0.11
C MET A 100 -3.97 17.85 0.42
N PRO A 101 -3.80 16.57 0.05
CA PRO A 101 -2.59 15.84 0.37
C PRO A 101 -1.37 16.51 -0.29
N GLN A 102 -0.27 16.61 0.45
CA GLN A 102 0.98 17.11 -0.09
C GLN A 102 1.73 15.97 -0.79
N ARG A 103 2.10 16.19 -2.05
CA ARG A 103 2.98 15.30 -2.80
C ARG A 103 4.42 15.80 -2.70
N ASP A 104 5.28 15.05 -2.02
CA ASP A 104 6.71 15.33 -2.01
C ASP A 104 7.44 14.66 -3.18
N ILE A 105 6.91 13.56 -3.68
CA ILE A 105 7.41 12.80 -4.85
C ILE A 105 6.24 12.32 -5.70
N THR A 106 6.48 12.09 -6.99
CA THR A 106 5.46 11.50 -7.86
C THR A 106 5.37 9.98 -7.66
N PRO A 107 4.23 9.35 -7.99
CA PRO A 107 4.08 7.89 -7.96
C PRO A 107 5.14 7.18 -8.80
N GLU A 108 5.51 7.74 -9.96
CA GLU A 108 6.54 7.18 -10.85
C GLU A 108 7.91 7.18 -10.17
N GLN A 109 8.28 8.29 -9.53
CA GLN A 109 9.53 8.38 -8.78
C GLN A 109 9.57 7.40 -7.59
N ALA A 110 8.46 7.28 -6.87
CA ALA A 110 8.33 6.30 -5.80
C ALA A 110 8.46 4.87 -6.33
N ALA A 111 7.78 4.55 -7.42
CA ALA A 111 7.85 3.23 -8.06
C ALA A 111 9.27 2.87 -8.51
N LEU A 112 9.99 3.81 -9.14
CA LEU A 112 11.37 3.60 -9.56
C LEU A 112 12.31 3.34 -8.38
N LYS A 113 12.18 4.12 -7.30
CA LYS A 113 13.00 3.93 -6.09
C LYS A 113 12.73 2.57 -5.43
N LEU A 114 11.47 2.20 -5.25
CA LEU A 114 11.12 0.91 -4.66
C LEU A 114 11.56 -0.27 -5.54
N LYS A 115 11.40 -0.16 -6.86
CA LYS A 115 11.84 -1.20 -7.80
C LYS A 115 13.35 -1.45 -7.76
N ALA A 116 14.14 -0.42 -7.52
CA ALA A 116 15.60 -0.55 -7.42
C ALA A 116 16.06 -1.29 -6.16
N LEU A 117 15.18 -1.50 -5.17
CA LEU A 117 15.49 -2.13 -3.88
C LEU A 117 14.99 -3.59 -3.77
N ILE A 118 14.19 -4.05 -4.75
CA ILE A 118 13.71 -5.43 -4.81
C ILE A 118 14.79 -6.33 -5.39
#